data_e27018f41eb5c14a843fe9096351c791
#
_entry.id   e27018f41eb5c14a843fe9096351c791
#
_cell.length_a   1.000
_cell.length_b   1.000
_cell.length_c   1.000
_cell.angle_alpha   90.00
_cell.angle_beta   90.00
_cell.angle_gamma   90.00
#
_symmetry.space_group_name_H-M   'P 1'
#
loop_
_entity.id
_entity.type
_entity.pdbx_description
1 polymer ?
#
loop_
_entity_poly.entity_id
_entity_poly.type
_entity_poly.pdbx_seq_one_letter_code
_entity_poly.pdbx_strand_id
1 'polypeptide(L)'
;MGKRMLAFFRTDRLFSISLLLALIACFFGTFRWSFIDFKVILSLFGLMLVINGLEEAGLLRAFGQKLVEKSRNLRDLIRSIVLLSFFSSMFLTNDVAILTLLPIYLLLTRKEQQRTSVLLGAVYLIVAANLGSSLFPFGNPQNLFLFSYYQISLPQFMWTTGTFVGLSLLLLLVSIQLIPKTPLEIALQEEPFEKKPALLNAGLFVLMILGIFSVLPISIAVLVVAAVVWFSNKRLFAKVDYRLLLTFLCFFLIVGNIQDQPLVTDHIRPYFQETHRAFLGSILLSQGISNVPAAILIAPFTDLEKAVLLGVNVGGLGTLIASLANLIGYKLLKQARPKEVGMFQKLFFIVNVVFLLLLGSIVYLLL
;
A
#
# COMPACT_ATOMS: atom_id res chain seq x y z
N MET A 1 31.55 -0.82 -10.21
CA MET A 1 30.27 -0.20 -10.58
C MET A 1 29.28 -1.22 -11.15
N GLY A 2 29.63 -2.08 -12.09
CA GLY A 2 28.73 -3.06 -12.72
C GLY A 2 28.07 -4.09 -11.80
N LYS A 3 28.77 -4.65 -10.79
CA LYS A 3 28.17 -5.62 -9.85
C LYS A 3 27.08 -5.02 -8.94
N ARG A 4 27.20 -3.74 -8.55
CA ARG A 4 26.17 -3.04 -7.78
C ARG A 4 24.95 -2.68 -8.65
N MET A 5 25.17 -2.32 -9.90
CA MET A 5 24.09 -2.08 -10.87
C MET A 5 23.34 -3.37 -11.20
N LEU A 6 24.04 -4.49 -11.47
CA LEU A 6 23.41 -5.81 -11.67
C LEU A 6 22.62 -6.30 -10.43
N ALA A 7 23.12 -6.03 -9.23
CA ALA A 7 22.39 -6.32 -7.98
C ALA A 7 21.13 -5.47 -7.84
N PHE A 8 21.18 -4.20 -8.29
CA PHE A 8 20.01 -3.31 -8.30
C PHE A 8 18.86 -3.86 -9.16
N PHE A 9 19.16 -4.40 -10.34
CA PHE A 9 18.18 -4.99 -11.25
C PHE A 9 17.72 -6.41 -10.81
N ARG A 10 18.56 -7.20 -10.16
CA ARG A 10 18.21 -8.55 -9.70
C ARG A 10 17.32 -8.59 -8.46
N THR A 11 17.30 -7.55 -7.65
CA THR A 11 16.58 -7.52 -6.38
C THR A 11 15.10 -7.17 -6.52
N ASP A 12 14.71 -6.47 -7.60
CA ASP A 12 13.31 -6.10 -7.87
C ASP A 12 12.90 -6.49 -9.29
N ARG A 13 12.17 -7.61 -9.38
CA ARG A 13 11.71 -8.16 -10.67
C ARG A 13 10.67 -7.27 -11.34
N LEU A 14 9.79 -6.63 -10.53
CA LEU A 14 8.75 -5.76 -11.05
C LEU A 14 9.37 -4.55 -11.77
N PHE A 15 10.30 -3.87 -11.11
CA PHE A 15 11.04 -2.75 -11.71
C PHE A 15 11.80 -3.17 -12.98
N SER A 16 12.50 -4.32 -12.94
CA SER A 16 13.30 -4.76 -14.10
C SER A 16 12.43 -5.10 -15.31
N ILE A 17 11.28 -5.75 -15.10
CA ILE A 17 10.34 -6.07 -16.16
C ILE A 17 9.69 -4.78 -16.70
N SER A 18 9.23 -3.90 -15.81
CA SER A 18 8.62 -2.63 -16.24
C SER A 18 9.59 -1.74 -17.00
N LEU A 19 10.86 -1.70 -16.61
CA LEU A 19 11.89 -0.95 -17.35
C LEU A 19 12.11 -1.52 -18.74
N LEU A 20 12.23 -2.86 -18.87
CA LEU A 20 12.36 -3.51 -20.16
C LEU A 20 11.17 -3.20 -21.06
N LEU A 21 9.95 -3.34 -20.54
CA LEU A 21 8.72 -3.05 -21.28
C LEU A 21 8.62 -1.57 -21.66
N ALA A 22 9.03 -0.64 -20.78
CA ALA A 22 9.06 0.79 -21.10
C ALA A 22 10.06 1.12 -22.21
N LEU A 23 11.24 0.50 -22.19
CA LEU A 23 12.23 0.65 -23.28
C LEU A 23 11.69 0.12 -24.60
N ILE A 24 11.03 -1.05 -24.61
CA ILE A 24 10.36 -1.62 -25.77
C ILE A 24 9.25 -0.67 -26.26
N ALA A 25 8.38 -0.20 -25.36
CA ALA A 25 7.30 0.71 -25.71
C ALA A 25 7.82 2.03 -26.32
N CYS A 26 8.90 2.60 -25.79
CA CYS A 26 9.51 3.80 -26.35
C CYS A 26 10.28 3.54 -27.65
N PHE A 27 10.80 2.33 -27.86
CA PHE A 27 11.53 1.97 -29.09
C PHE A 27 10.56 1.79 -30.28
N PHE A 28 9.43 1.13 -30.06
CA PHE A 28 8.41 0.91 -31.09
C PHE A 28 7.36 2.03 -31.18
N GLY A 29 7.28 2.87 -30.16
CA GLY A 29 6.35 3.99 -30.06
C GLY A 29 7.10 5.34 -29.95
N THR A 30 6.66 6.16 -28.99
CA THR A 30 7.25 7.49 -28.79
C THR A 30 7.55 7.74 -27.32
N PHE A 31 8.62 8.51 -27.04
CA PHE A 31 8.82 9.09 -25.73
C PHE A 31 8.19 10.48 -25.67
N ARG A 32 7.21 10.66 -24.77
CA ARG A 32 6.58 11.97 -24.51
C ARG A 32 6.51 12.26 -23.03
N TRP A 33 6.96 13.44 -22.63
CA TRP A 33 6.85 13.91 -21.26
C TRP A 33 5.39 14.02 -20.80
N SER A 34 4.45 14.23 -21.73
CA SER A 34 3.00 14.31 -21.44
C SER A 34 2.38 12.99 -20.96
N PHE A 35 3.05 11.85 -21.15
CA PHE A 35 2.60 10.58 -20.61
C PHE A 35 2.80 10.49 -19.09
N ILE A 36 3.72 11.29 -18.54
CA ILE A 36 4.13 11.21 -17.12
C ILE A 36 3.27 12.16 -16.29
N ASP A 37 2.53 11.60 -15.32
CA ASP A 37 1.87 12.40 -14.28
C ASP A 37 2.89 12.79 -13.20
N PHE A 38 3.52 13.96 -13.41
CA PHE A 38 4.47 14.52 -12.46
C PHE A 38 3.86 14.84 -11.10
N LYS A 39 2.55 15.14 -11.04
CA LYS A 39 1.86 15.41 -9.77
C LYS A 39 1.88 14.15 -8.89
N VAL A 40 1.64 12.98 -9.48
CA VAL A 40 1.71 11.70 -8.77
C VAL A 40 3.14 11.41 -8.30
N ILE A 41 4.14 11.54 -9.19
CA ILE A 41 5.55 11.26 -8.84
C ILE A 41 6.04 12.17 -7.71
N LEU A 42 5.77 13.46 -7.80
CA LEU A 42 6.15 14.44 -6.77
C LEU A 42 5.43 14.17 -5.45
N SER A 43 4.13 13.86 -5.52
CA SER A 43 3.33 13.52 -4.33
C SER A 43 3.89 12.27 -3.61
N LEU A 44 4.18 11.19 -4.35
CA LEU A 44 4.77 9.98 -3.80
C LEU A 44 6.15 10.26 -3.18
N PHE A 45 7.01 11.00 -3.88
CA PHE A 45 8.34 11.35 -3.37
C PHE A 45 8.26 12.15 -2.06
N GLY A 46 7.46 13.23 -2.03
CA GLY A 46 7.30 14.04 -0.83
C GLY A 46 6.66 13.30 0.33
N LEU A 47 5.62 12.48 0.06
CA LEU A 47 5.01 11.62 1.08
C LEU A 47 6.01 10.62 1.66
N MET A 48 6.84 9.96 0.84
CA MET A 48 7.85 9.03 1.32
C MET A 48 8.87 9.70 2.24
N LEU A 49 9.32 10.92 1.92
CA LEU A 49 10.23 11.67 2.79
C LEU A 49 9.62 11.90 4.17
N VAL A 50 8.40 12.41 4.20
CA VAL A 50 7.72 12.78 5.44
C VAL A 50 7.33 11.57 6.27
N ILE A 51 6.78 10.53 5.64
CA ILE A 51 6.33 9.31 6.30
C ILE A 51 7.55 8.56 6.90
N ASN A 52 8.67 8.48 6.16
CA ASN A 52 9.93 7.94 6.70
C ASN A 52 10.44 8.75 7.89
N GLY A 53 10.21 10.07 7.91
CA GLY A 53 10.54 10.93 9.05
C GLY A 53 9.67 10.67 10.27
N LEU A 54 8.37 10.45 10.09
CA LEU A 54 7.45 10.06 11.16
C LEU A 54 7.77 8.66 11.72
N GLU A 55 8.14 7.72 10.83
CA GLU A 55 8.56 6.37 11.23
C GLU A 55 9.87 6.41 12.03
N GLU A 56 10.88 7.17 11.57
CA GLU A 56 12.17 7.31 12.27
C GLU A 56 12.00 7.97 13.64
N ALA A 57 11.08 8.94 13.78
CA ALA A 57 10.74 9.55 15.06
C ALA A 57 10.06 8.58 16.05
N GLY A 58 9.71 7.36 15.64
CA GLY A 58 9.16 6.31 16.50
C GLY A 58 7.68 6.49 16.84
N LEU A 59 6.95 7.35 16.13
CA LEU A 59 5.54 7.65 16.43
C LEU A 59 4.68 6.38 16.48
N LEU A 60 4.73 5.55 15.44
CA LEU A 60 3.90 4.35 15.34
C LEU A 60 4.33 3.28 16.33
N ARG A 61 5.63 3.16 16.62
CA ARG A 61 6.18 2.24 17.62
C ARG A 61 5.69 2.61 19.02
N ALA A 62 5.77 3.88 19.41
CA ALA A 62 5.29 4.35 20.71
C ALA A 62 3.78 4.12 20.91
N PHE A 63 2.96 4.35 19.89
CA PHE A 63 1.54 4.00 19.94
C PHE A 63 1.32 2.50 20.04
N GLY A 64 2.07 1.69 19.28
CA GLY A 64 2.01 0.24 19.32
C GLY A 64 2.29 -0.32 20.70
N GLN A 65 3.34 0.14 21.36
CA GLN A 65 3.71 -0.28 22.71
C GLN A 65 2.60 -0.02 23.73
N LYS A 66 2.06 1.21 23.77
CA LYS A 66 0.97 1.57 24.70
C LYS A 66 -0.31 0.75 24.50
N LEU A 67 -0.61 0.36 23.27
CA LEU A 67 -1.78 -0.48 22.97
C LEU A 67 -1.54 -1.93 23.38
N VAL A 68 -0.33 -2.42 23.17
CA VAL A 68 0.08 -3.78 23.51
C VAL A 68 0.15 -4.00 25.01
N GLU A 69 0.60 -3.02 25.79
CA GLU A 69 0.64 -3.06 27.28
C GLU A 69 -0.71 -3.42 27.91
N LYS A 70 -1.81 -3.03 27.26
CA LYS A 70 -3.17 -3.30 27.74
C LYS A 70 -3.68 -4.69 27.34
N SER A 71 -2.93 -5.45 26.55
CA SER A 71 -3.35 -6.75 26.05
C SER A 71 -3.14 -7.84 27.10
N ARG A 72 -4.20 -8.55 27.48
CA ARG A 72 -4.18 -9.61 28.50
C ARG A 72 -3.99 -11.01 27.93
N ASN A 73 -4.24 -11.18 26.64
CA ASN A 73 -4.20 -12.47 25.96
C ASN A 73 -3.84 -12.27 24.47
N LEU A 74 -3.55 -13.36 23.76
CA LEU A 74 -3.15 -13.35 22.36
C LEU A 74 -4.20 -12.70 21.44
N ARG A 75 -5.50 -12.93 21.65
CA ARG A 75 -6.57 -12.29 20.88
C ARG A 75 -6.57 -10.77 21.06
N ASP A 76 -6.40 -10.29 22.28
CA ASP A 76 -6.36 -8.85 22.56
C ASP A 76 -5.13 -8.20 21.92
N LEU A 77 -3.97 -8.85 21.95
CA LEU A 77 -2.76 -8.41 21.26
C LEU A 77 -3.02 -8.31 19.74
N ILE A 78 -3.54 -9.39 19.14
CA ILE A 78 -3.85 -9.42 17.69
C ILE A 78 -4.85 -8.32 17.34
N ARG A 79 -5.92 -8.15 18.12
CA ARG A 79 -6.91 -7.09 17.90
C ARG A 79 -6.27 -5.71 17.94
N SER A 80 -5.45 -5.43 18.95
CA SER A 80 -4.79 -4.13 19.12
C SER A 80 -3.86 -3.81 17.95
N ILE A 81 -3.01 -4.78 17.56
CA ILE A 81 -2.03 -4.56 16.49
C ILE A 81 -2.69 -4.48 15.10
N VAL A 82 -3.75 -5.26 14.86
CA VAL A 82 -4.53 -5.23 13.62
C VAL A 82 -5.28 -3.90 13.48
N LEU A 83 -5.95 -3.44 14.54
CA LEU A 83 -6.59 -2.13 14.54
C LEU A 83 -5.59 -1.00 14.35
N LEU A 84 -4.43 -1.07 15.03
CA LEU A 84 -3.38 -0.09 14.82
C LEU A 84 -2.87 -0.09 13.38
N SER A 85 -2.68 -1.28 12.77
CA SER A 85 -2.28 -1.41 11.37
C SER A 85 -3.34 -0.82 10.44
N PHE A 86 -4.62 -1.10 10.69
CA PHE A 86 -5.74 -0.60 9.91
C PHE A 86 -5.82 0.94 9.93
N PHE A 87 -5.82 1.54 11.12
CA PHE A 87 -5.97 3.00 11.25
C PHE A 87 -4.70 3.76 10.89
N SER A 88 -3.51 3.23 11.23
CA SER A 88 -2.26 3.90 10.87
C SER A 88 -2.00 3.89 9.37
N SER A 89 -2.36 2.82 8.66
CA SER A 89 -2.20 2.74 7.21
C SER A 89 -3.03 3.76 6.42
N MET A 90 -4.09 4.30 7.02
CA MET A 90 -4.84 5.40 6.42
C MET A 90 -3.97 6.65 6.21
N PHE A 91 -3.00 6.88 7.11
CA PHE A 91 -2.17 8.09 7.14
C PHE A 91 -0.70 7.84 6.77
N LEU A 92 -0.15 6.68 7.15
CA LEU A 92 1.28 6.38 7.02
C LEU A 92 1.61 5.43 5.87
N THR A 93 0.67 5.11 5.00
CA THR A 93 0.69 4.08 3.96
C THR A 93 0.70 2.64 4.50
N ASN A 94 0.19 1.71 3.69
CA ASN A 94 0.15 0.29 4.03
C ASN A 94 1.54 -0.32 4.24
N ASP A 95 2.51 0.08 3.42
CA ASP A 95 3.88 -0.46 3.46
C ASP A 95 4.58 -0.10 4.78
N VAL A 96 4.48 1.17 5.21
CA VAL A 96 5.08 1.65 6.46
C VAL A 96 4.39 1.04 7.68
N ALA A 97 3.07 0.90 7.66
CA ALA A 97 2.35 0.22 8.74
C ALA A 97 2.86 -1.23 8.92
N ILE A 98 3.03 -1.98 7.83
CA ILE A 98 3.54 -3.35 7.88
C ILE A 98 5.00 -3.40 8.31
N LEU A 99 5.87 -2.56 7.71
CA LEU A 99 7.30 -2.51 8.02
C LEU A 99 7.57 -2.22 9.50
N THR A 100 6.70 -1.40 10.12
CA THR A 100 6.86 -1.02 11.52
C THR A 100 6.20 -2.02 12.47
N LEU A 101 4.95 -2.40 12.22
CA LEU A 101 4.16 -3.16 13.20
C LEU A 101 4.40 -4.67 13.14
N LEU A 102 4.65 -5.23 11.95
CA LEU A 102 4.84 -6.67 11.82
C LEU A 102 6.09 -7.19 12.54
N PRO A 103 7.26 -6.54 12.47
CA PRO A 103 8.43 -6.95 13.27
C PRO A 103 8.17 -6.91 14.78
N ILE A 104 7.49 -5.86 15.27
CA ILE A 104 7.11 -5.74 16.68
C ILE A 104 6.20 -6.90 17.07
N TYR A 105 5.16 -7.17 16.30
CA TYR A 105 4.25 -8.29 16.53
C TYR A 105 4.98 -9.65 16.57
N LEU A 106 5.86 -9.91 15.61
CA LEU A 106 6.63 -11.15 15.53
C LEU A 106 7.61 -11.32 16.68
N LEU A 107 8.18 -10.20 17.19
CA LEU A 107 9.04 -10.20 18.38
C LEU A 107 8.23 -10.55 19.64
N LEU A 108 7.09 -9.89 19.84
CA LEU A 108 6.22 -10.11 21.01
C LEU A 108 5.66 -11.53 21.08
N THR A 109 5.38 -12.11 19.92
CA THR A 109 4.83 -13.48 19.82
C THR A 109 5.91 -14.56 19.64
N ARG A 110 7.20 -14.23 19.84
CA ARG A 110 8.32 -15.17 19.57
C ARG A 110 8.24 -16.44 20.40
N LYS A 111 7.82 -16.34 21.67
CA LYS A 111 7.72 -17.45 22.62
C LYS A 111 6.36 -18.15 22.60
N GLU A 112 5.38 -17.62 21.86
CA GLU A 112 4.02 -18.14 21.82
C GLU A 112 3.97 -19.50 21.12
N GLN A 113 3.29 -20.47 21.74
CA GLN A 113 3.21 -21.84 21.25
C GLN A 113 2.09 -22.03 20.21
N GLN A 114 1.08 -21.18 20.24
CA GLN A 114 -0.07 -21.20 19.33
C GLN A 114 0.29 -20.70 17.92
N ARG A 115 1.16 -21.41 17.22
CA ARG A 115 1.76 -20.99 15.93
C ARG A 115 0.72 -20.58 14.90
N THR A 116 -0.38 -21.32 14.76
CA THR A 116 -1.45 -21.00 13.80
C THR A 116 -2.08 -19.64 14.09
N SER A 117 -2.42 -19.39 15.35
CA SER A 117 -3.03 -18.11 15.78
C SER A 117 -2.08 -16.93 15.59
N VAL A 118 -0.78 -17.12 15.89
CA VAL A 118 0.26 -16.11 15.64
C VAL A 118 0.39 -15.80 14.15
N LEU A 119 0.41 -16.82 13.29
CA LEU A 119 0.50 -16.60 11.86
C LEU A 119 -0.77 -15.95 11.29
N LEU A 120 -1.96 -16.33 11.79
CA LEU A 120 -3.21 -15.65 11.44
C LEU A 120 -3.19 -14.16 11.83
N GLY A 121 -2.67 -13.85 13.03
CA GLY A 121 -2.49 -12.46 13.46
C GLY A 121 -1.57 -11.66 12.53
N ALA A 122 -0.47 -12.25 12.07
CA ALA A 122 0.42 -11.65 11.08
C ALA A 122 -0.30 -11.42 9.73
N VAL A 123 -1.10 -12.38 9.27
CA VAL A 123 -1.92 -12.25 8.05
C VAL A 123 -2.96 -11.14 8.21
N TYR A 124 -3.70 -11.11 9.32
CA TYR A 124 -4.71 -10.06 9.57
C TYR A 124 -4.08 -8.66 9.65
N LEU A 125 -2.86 -8.53 10.21
CA LEU A 125 -2.13 -7.26 10.24
C LEU A 125 -1.85 -6.76 8.82
N ILE A 126 -1.37 -7.63 7.91
CA ILE A 126 -1.07 -7.29 6.52
C ILE A 126 -2.36 -6.92 5.77
N VAL A 127 -3.41 -7.73 5.92
CA VAL A 127 -4.73 -7.48 5.33
C VAL A 127 -5.29 -6.15 5.83
N ALA A 128 -5.19 -5.88 7.13
CA ALA A 128 -5.65 -4.64 7.74
C ALA A 128 -4.95 -3.40 7.18
N ALA A 129 -3.63 -3.46 6.96
CA ALA A 129 -2.87 -2.38 6.34
C ALA A 129 -3.35 -2.08 4.92
N ASN A 130 -3.58 -3.11 4.10
CA ASN A 130 -4.09 -2.94 2.74
C ASN A 130 -5.51 -2.34 2.73
N LEU A 131 -6.40 -2.86 3.58
CA LEU A 131 -7.80 -2.42 3.62
C LEU A 131 -7.96 -1.02 4.22
N GLY A 132 -7.25 -0.72 5.30
CA GLY A 132 -7.28 0.58 5.96
C GLY A 132 -6.76 1.70 5.07
N SER A 133 -5.65 1.46 4.36
CA SER A 133 -5.04 2.43 3.46
C SER A 133 -5.94 2.87 2.30
N SER A 134 -7.05 2.15 2.09
CA SER A 134 -8.00 2.47 1.01
C SER A 134 -8.87 3.69 1.28
N LEU A 135 -8.93 4.20 2.53
CA LEU A 135 -9.84 5.29 2.91
C LEU A 135 -9.44 6.64 2.31
N PHE A 136 -8.15 6.95 2.30
CA PHE A 136 -7.63 8.22 1.80
C PHE A 136 -6.80 8.05 0.51
N PRO A 137 -6.77 9.08 -0.35
CA PRO A 137 -5.99 9.02 -1.59
C PRO A 137 -4.50 8.75 -1.36
N PHE A 138 -3.94 9.28 -0.28
CA PHE A 138 -2.52 9.15 0.06
C PHE A 138 -2.18 7.90 0.89
N GLY A 139 -3.15 7.06 1.23
CA GLY A 139 -2.93 5.83 2.00
C GLY A 139 -2.17 4.75 1.22
N ASN A 140 -2.25 4.78 -0.11
CA ASN A 140 -1.48 3.89 -0.99
C ASN A 140 -1.27 4.49 -2.38
N PRO A 141 -0.26 4.03 -3.15
CA PRO A 141 0.10 4.63 -4.43
C PRO A 141 -0.98 4.54 -5.51
N GLN A 142 -1.73 3.44 -5.60
CA GLN A 142 -2.79 3.28 -6.60
C GLN A 142 -3.93 4.27 -6.39
N ASN A 143 -4.30 4.52 -5.14
CA ASN A 143 -5.35 5.49 -4.81
C ASN A 143 -4.91 6.92 -5.16
N LEU A 144 -3.65 7.26 -4.85
CA LEU A 144 -3.10 8.56 -5.18
C LEU A 144 -3.09 8.79 -6.69
N PHE A 145 -2.72 7.77 -7.46
CA PHE A 145 -2.76 7.82 -8.91
C PHE A 145 -4.20 8.02 -9.43
N LEU A 146 -5.15 7.18 -9.01
CA LEU A 146 -6.54 7.27 -9.47
C LEU A 146 -7.21 8.58 -9.05
N PHE A 147 -6.92 9.06 -7.85
CA PHE A 147 -7.38 10.37 -7.36
C PHE A 147 -6.90 11.51 -8.26
N SER A 148 -5.61 11.49 -8.65
CA SER A 148 -5.04 12.49 -9.57
C SER A 148 -5.57 12.34 -10.98
N TYR A 149 -5.59 11.11 -11.51
CA TYR A 149 -5.95 10.81 -12.90
C TYR A 149 -7.40 11.17 -13.22
N TYR A 150 -8.35 10.71 -12.39
CA TYR A 150 -9.78 11.00 -12.58
C TYR A 150 -10.21 12.32 -11.96
N GLN A 151 -9.31 13.05 -11.31
CA GLN A 151 -9.59 14.33 -10.62
C GLN A 151 -10.77 14.23 -9.64
N ILE A 152 -10.83 13.10 -8.91
CA ILE A 152 -11.88 12.84 -7.94
C ILE A 152 -11.79 13.84 -6.79
N SER A 153 -12.93 14.39 -6.36
CA SER A 153 -12.95 15.22 -5.16
C SER A 153 -12.77 14.38 -3.89
N LEU A 154 -12.17 14.95 -2.83
CA LEU A 154 -11.96 14.23 -1.58
C LEU A 154 -13.26 13.66 -0.98
N PRO A 155 -14.38 14.42 -0.91
CA PRO A 155 -15.64 13.89 -0.43
C PRO A 155 -16.15 12.69 -1.25
N GLN A 156 -16.07 12.77 -2.58
CA GLN A 156 -16.47 11.68 -3.49
C GLN A 156 -15.59 10.45 -3.30
N PHE A 157 -14.26 10.65 -3.17
CA PHE A 157 -13.32 9.55 -2.91
C PHE A 157 -13.66 8.83 -1.60
N MET A 158 -13.82 9.58 -0.50
CA MET A 158 -14.15 9.02 0.82
C MET A 158 -15.53 8.36 0.84
N TRP A 159 -16.51 8.92 0.13
CA TRP A 159 -17.83 8.30 0.01
C TRP A 159 -17.75 6.94 -0.71
N THR A 160 -16.99 6.89 -1.79
CA THR A 160 -16.78 5.66 -2.57
C THR A 160 -16.05 4.59 -1.76
N THR A 161 -14.97 4.95 -1.07
CA THR A 161 -14.13 3.99 -0.33
C THR A 161 -14.64 3.71 1.08
N GLY A 162 -15.38 4.63 1.69
CA GLY A 162 -15.80 4.56 3.09
C GLY A 162 -16.65 3.33 3.42
N THR A 163 -17.62 2.99 2.57
CA THR A 163 -18.44 1.78 2.74
C THR A 163 -17.58 0.51 2.67
N PHE A 164 -16.68 0.43 1.69
CA PHE A 164 -15.74 -0.69 1.54
C PHE A 164 -14.84 -0.83 2.77
N VAL A 165 -14.27 0.28 3.26
CA VAL A 165 -13.38 0.30 4.43
C VAL A 165 -14.15 -0.07 5.71
N GLY A 166 -15.37 0.42 5.88
CA GLY A 166 -16.24 0.06 7.01
C GLY A 166 -16.58 -1.44 7.04
N LEU A 167 -16.97 -2.01 5.90
CA LEU A 167 -17.21 -3.45 5.75
C LEU A 167 -15.96 -4.27 6.01
N SER A 168 -14.82 -3.78 5.54
CA SER A 168 -13.51 -4.41 5.76
C SER A 168 -13.13 -4.46 7.25
N LEU A 169 -13.36 -3.37 7.98
CA LEU A 169 -13.14 -3.32 9.42
C LEU A 169 -14.04 -4.31 10.16
N LEU A 170 -15.32 -4.35 9.81
CA LEU A 170 -16.27 -5.29 10.40
C LEU A 170 -15.82 -6.73 10.18
N LEU A 171 -15.45 -7.10 8.95
CA LEU A 171 -14.99 -8.44 8.60
C LEU A 171 -13.72 -8.82 9.38
N LEU A 172 -12.76 -7.89 9.52
CA LEU A 172 -11.56 -8.09 10.34
C LEU A 172 -11.91 -8.34 11.81
N LEU A 173 -12.78 -7.50 12.39
CA LEU A 173 -13.20 -7.64 13.80
C LEU A 173 -13.90 -8.97 14.06
N VAL A 174 -14.76 -9.42 13.15
CA VAL A 174 -15.43 -10.74 13.23
C VAL A 174 -14.38 -11.86 13.12
N SER A 175 -13.46 -11.78 12.17
CA SER A 175 -12.44 -12.81 11.96
C SER A 175 -11.49 -12.97 13.15
N ILE A 176 -11.16 -11.88 13.84
CA ILE A 176 -10.32 -11.91 15.05
C ILE A 176 -11.00 -12.68 16.21
N GLN A 177 -12.35 -12.76 16.25
CA GLN A 177 -13.04 -13.54 17.28
C GLN A 177 -12.74 -15.05 17.18
N LEU A 178 -12.30 -15.53 16.03
CA LEU A 178 -11.89 -16.92 15.83
C LEU A 178 -10.56 -17.27 16.53
N ILE A 179 -9.77 -16.27 16.93
CA ILE A 179 -8.51 -16.48 17.65
C ILE A 179 -8.81 -16.85 19.12
N PRO A 180 -8.20 -17.90 19.70
CA PRO A 180 -8.38 -18.27 21.10
C PRO A 180 -7.80 -17.21 22.05
N LYS A 181 -8.40 -17.09 23.26
CA LYS A 181 -7.90 -16.20 24.33
C LYS A 181 -6.84 -16.92 25.17
N THR A 182 -5.65 -17.13 24.61
CA THR A 182 -4.53 -17.69 25.37
C THR A 182 -3.84 -16.59 26.20
N PRO A 183 -3.56 -16.81 27.50
CA PRO A 183 -2.79 -15.86 28.31
C PRO A 183 -1.44 -15.56 27.65
N LEU A 184 -1.01 -14.31 27.68
CA LEU A 184 0.22 -13.86 27.06
C LEU A 184 1.01 -13.01 28.05
N GLU A 185 2.26 -13.38 28.31
CA GLU A 185 3.19 -12.55 29.06
C GLU A 185 3.95 -11.65 28.08
N ILE A 186 3.73 -10.35 28.20
CA ILE A 186 4.35 -9.35 27.33
C ILE A 186 5.47 -8.67 28.09
N ALA A 187 6.72 -8.87 27.64
CA ALA A 187 7.86 -8.06 28.09
C ALA A 187 8.09 -6.97 27.03
N LEU A 188 7.76 -5.73 27.37
CA LEU A 188 8.01 -4.57 26.54
C LEU A 188 9.32 -3.90 26.94
N GLN A 189 10.10 -3.49 25.95
CA GLN A 189 11.17 -2.52 26.13
C GLN A 189 10.65 -1.17 25.63
N GLU A 190 10.69 -0.15 26.47
CA GLU A 190 10.34 1.20 26.07
C GLU A 190 11.29 1.67 24.97
N GLU A 191 10.74 1.97 23.79
CA GLU A 191 11.49 2.61 22.71
C GLU A 191 11.32 4.14 22.78
N PRO A 192 12.40 4.90 22.56
CA PRO A 192 12.35 6.34 22.64
C PRO A 192 11.46 6.93 21.53
N PHE A 193 10.61 7.88 21.93
CA PHE A 193 9.79 8.68 21.04
C PHE A 193 10.34 10.11 20.96
N GLU A 194 10.76 10.53 19.78
CA GLU A 194 11.33 11.84 19.56
C GLU A 194 10.25 12.87 19.15
N LYS A 195 9.71 13.59 20.12
CA LYS A 195 8.60 14.54 19.94
C LYS A 195 8.87 15.63 18.91
N LYS A 196 10.08 16.24 18.92
CA LYS A 196 10.42 17.34 18.00
C LYS A 196 10.46 16.90 16.52
N PRO A 197 11.20 15.82 16.14
CA PRO A 197 11.13 15.30 14.79
C PRO A 197 9.74 14.84 14.38
N ALA A 198 8.97 14.22 15.29
CA ALA A 198 7.60 13.80 14.99
C ALA A 198 6.69 15.00 14.66
N LEU A 199 6.75 16.08 15.46
CA LEU A 199 5.95 17.28 15.21
C LEU A 199 6.34 17.99 13.91
N LEU A 200 7.65 18.08 13.63
CA LEU A 200 8.14 18.64 12.37
C LEU A 200 7.60 17.87 11.17
N ASN A 201 7.77 16.54 11.15
CA ASN A 201 7.31 15.71 10.05
C ASN A 201 5.76 15.67 9.96
N ALA A 202 5.03 15.78 11.06
CA ALA A 202 3.57 15.93 11.04
C ALA A 202 3.15 17.24 10.36
N GLY A 203 3.83 18.36 10.63
CA GLY A 203 3.60 19.62 9.92
C GLY A 203 3.92 19.51 8.42
N LEU A 204 5.03 18.88 8.06
CA LEU A 204 5.39 18.61 6.66
C LEU A 204 4.38 17.68 5.96
N PHE A 205 3.82 16.70 6.71
CA PHE A 205 2.75 15.84 6.20
C PHE A 205 1.50 16.64 5.84
N VAL A 206 1.06 17.54 6.73
CA VAL A 206 -0.06 18.46 6.43
C VAL A 206 0.23 19.30 5.18
N LEU A 207 1.45 19.82 5.03
CA LEU A 207 1.85 20.55 3.83
C LEU A 207 1.75 19.70 2.56
N MET A 208 2.17 18.43 2.60
CA MET A 208 2.02 17.50 1.47
C MET A 208 0.54 17.24 1.14
N ILE A 209 -0.31 17.08 2.16
CA ILE A 209 -1.76 16.89 1.99
C ILE A 209 -2.38 18.10 1.27
N LEU A 210 -2.01 19.34 1.65
CA LEU A 210 -2.46 20.55 0.97
C LEU A 210 -2.01 20.59 -0.50
N GLY A 211 -0.80 20.10 -0.80
CA GLY A 211 -0.31 19.97 -2.17
C GLY A 211 -1.07 18.92 -2.99
N ILE A 212 -1.34 17.75 -2.42
CA ILE A 212 -2.09 16.66 -3.07
C ILE A 212 -3.52 17.12 -3.41
N PHE A 213 -4.17 17.83 -2.51
CA PHE A 213 -5.52 18.37 -2.73
C PHE A 213 -5.55 19.65 -3.57
N SER A 214 -4.40 20.05 -4.14
CA SER A 214 -4.29 21.23 -5.01
C SER A 214 -4.68 22.56 -4.33
N VAL A 215 -4.64 22.62 -2.99
CA VAL A 215 -4.77 23.90 -2.24
C VAL A 215 -3.55 24.78 -2.49
N LEU A 216 -2.39 24.14 -2.69
CA LEU A 216 -1.16 24.79 -3.15
C LEU A 216 -0.48 23.93 -4.25
N PRO A 217 0.37 24.52 -5.09
CA PRO A 217 1.09 23.74 -6.10
C PRO A 217 1.95 22.65 -5.46
N ILE A 218 1.80 21.41 -5.93
CA ILE A 218 2.54 20.26 -5.38
C ILE A 218 4.07 20.45 -5.46
N SER A 219 4.56 21.12 -6.50
CA SER A 219 5.99 21.46 -6.66
C SER A 219 6.51 22.30 -5.50
N ILE A 220 5.74 23.28 -5.04
CA ILE A 220 6.10 24.12 -3.89
C ILE A 220 6.11 23.28 -2.61
N ALA A 221 5.07 22.47 -2.38
CA ALA A 221 5.01 21.60 -1.21
C ALA A 221 6.23 20.67 -1.14
N VAL A 222 6.56 20.01 -2.24
CA VAL A 222 7.70 19.08 -2.33
C VAL A 222 9.03 19.82 -2.16
N LEU A 223 9.21 20.99 -2.76
CA LEU A 223 10.43 21.78 -2.58
C LEU A 223 10.66 22.17 -1.13
N VAL A 224 9.61 22.64 -0.44
CA VAL A 224 9.70 22.98 0.99
C VAL A 224 10.00 21.74 1.82
N VAL A 225 9.28 20.64 1.60
CA VAL A 225 9.55 19.37 2.30
C VAL A 225 10.98 18.91 2.07
N ALA A 226 11.43 18.86 0.82
CA ALA A 226 12.80 18.43 0.49
C ALA A 226 13.85 19.34 1.13
N ALA A 227 13.66 20.66 1.10
CA ALA A 227 14.58 21.60 1.73
C ALA A 227 14.62 21.40 3.26
N VAL A 228 13.48 21.35 3.94
CA VAL A 228 13.44 21.17 5.39
C VAL A 228 14.06 19.82 5.79
N VAL A 229 13.73 18.74 5.08
CA VAL A 229 14.29 17.40 5.33
C VAL A 229 15.81 17.40 5.08
N TRP A 230 16.30 18.10 4.03
CA TRP A 230 17.73 18.18 3.76
C TRP A 230 18.52 18.79 4.93
N PHE A 231 18.00 19.85 5.52
CA PHE A 231 18.67 20.53 6.65
C PHE A 231 18.42 19.83 8.00
N SER A 232 17.28 19.16 8.18
CA SER A 232 16.95 18.48 9.45
C SER A 232 17.48 17.04 9.52
N ASN A 233 17.26 16.24 8.48
CA ASN A 233 17.68 14.84 8.42
C ASN A 233 17.83 14.34 6.97
N LYS A 234 18.96 14.67 6.34
CA LYS A 234 19.27 14.27 4.95
C LYS A 234 19.29 12.73 4.72
N ARG A 235 19.40 11.93 5.80
CA ARG A 235 19.40 10.45 5.69
C ARG A 235 18.07 9.93 5.18
N LEU A 236 16.98 10.66 5.35
CA LEU A 236 15.64 10.27 4.89
C LEU A 236 15.59 10.14 3.35
N PHE A 237 16.39 10.89 2.61
CA PHE A 237 16.50 10.74 1.16
C PHE A 237 16.97 9.33 0.76
N ALA A 238 17.85 8.70 1.55
CA ALA A 238 18.32 7.34 1.27
C ALA A 238 17.25 6.27 1.58
N LYS A 239 16.20 6.62 2.33
CA LYS A 239 15.08 5.73 2.65
C LYS A 239 13.92 5.80 1.64
N VAL A 240 13.95 6.76 0.72
CA VAL A 240 12.95 6.88 -0.36
C VAL A 240 13.05 5.66 -1.28
N ASP A 241 11.91 5.06 -1.60
CA ASP A 241 11.84 3.96 -2.59
C ASP A 241 11.87 4.52 -4.02
N TYR A 242 13.07 4.84 -4.48
CA TYR A 242 13.30 5.31 -5.85
C TYR A 242 12.90 4.27 -6.91
N ARG A 243 12.92 2.96 -6.57
CA ARG A 243 12.52 1.91 -7.51
C ARG A 243 11.02 1.97 -7.78
N LEU A 244 10.24 2.21 -6.74
CA LEU A 244 8.80 2.41 -6.89
C LEU A 244 8.52 3.63 -7.79
N LEU A 245 9.18 4.76 -7.55
CA LEU A 245 9.03 5.97 -8.40
C LEU A 245 9.41 5.70 -9.86
N LEU A 246 10.53 5.02 -10.09
CA LEU A 246 10.96 4.64 -11.44
C LEU A 246 10.01 3.63 -12.09
N THR A 247 9.42 2.73 -11.31
CA THR A 247 8.41 1.79 -11.79
C THR A 247 7.16 2.54 -12.26
N PHE A 248 6.71 3.56 -11.53
CA PHE A 248 5.62 4.44 -11.98
C PHE A 248 5.94 5.14 -13.29
N LEU A 249 7.15 5.71 -13.42
CA LEU A 249 7.60 6.33 -14.68
C LEU A 249 7.56 5.33 -15.84
N CYS A 250 8.04 4.10 -15.62
CA CYS A 250 7.98 3.05 -16.63
C CYS A 250 6.53 2.73 -17.03
N PHE A 251 5.63 2.58 -16.07
CA PHE A 251 4.22 2.31 -16.37
C PHE A 251 3.55 3.46 -17.11
N PHE A 252 3.82 4.71 -16.76
CA PHE A 252 3.31 5.86 -17.50
C PHE A 252 3.75 5.84 -18.96
N LEU A 253 5.01 5.52 -19.24
CA LEU A 253 5.52 5.42 -20.62
C LEU A 253 4.92 4.23 -21.36
N ILE A 254 4.76 3.07 -20.72
CA ILE A 254 4.13 1.88 -21.30
C ILE A 254 2.69 2.21 -21.70
N VAL A 255 1.92 2.70 -20.74
CA VAL A 255 0.47 2.94 -20.91
C VAL A 255 0.22 4.08 -21.88
N GLY A 256 0.99 5.17 -21.82
CA GLY A 256 0.92 6.25 -22.79
C GLY A 256 1.11 5.76 -24.24
N ASN A 257 2.10 4.89 -24.48
CA ASN A 257 2.30 4.29 -25.79
C ASN A 257 1.19 3.31 -26.19
N ILE A 258 0.64 2.54 -25.25
CA ILE A 258 -0.48 1.62 -25.52
C ILE A 258 -1.74 2.40 -25.94
N GLN A 259 -2.01 3.53 -25.26
CA GLN A 259 -3.16 4.41 -25.57
C GLN A 259 -3.09 5.00 -26.97
N ASP A 260 -1.88 5.28 -27.48
CA ASP A 260 -1.66 5.82 -28.84
C ASP A 260 -1.83 4.74 -29.95
N GLN A 261 -2.09 3.47 -29.57
CA GLN A 261 -2.29 2.38 -30.54
C GLN A 261 -3.78 2.10 -30.77
N PRO A 262 -4.38 2.52 -31.91
CA PRO A 262 -5.81 2.36 -32.19
C PRO A 262 -6.28 0.90 -32.05
N LEU A 263 -5.51 -0.05 -32.63
CA LEU A 263 -5.83 -1.48 -32.54
C LEU A 263 -6.03 -1.99 -31.12
N VAL A 264 -5.20 -1.52 -30.19
CA VAL A 264 -5.29 -1.93 -28.78
C VAL A 264 -6.47 -1.24 -28.11
N THR A 265 -6.61 0.06 -28.34
CA THR A 265 -7.66 0.88 -27.76
C THR A 265 -9.05 0.43 -28.19
N ASP A 266 -9.25 0.16 -29.47
CA ASP A 266 -10.54 -0.26 -30.04
C ASP A 266 -10.99 -1.64 -29.52
N HIS A 267 -10.06 -2.52 -29.15
CA HIS A 267 -10.38 -3.84 -28.61
C HIS A 267 -10.51 -3.86 -27.08
N ILE A 268 -9.68 -3.09 -26.36
CA ILE A 268 -9.66 -3.10 -24.90
C ILE A 268 -10.73 -2.19 -24.31
N ARG A 269 -10.90 -0.98 -24.84
CA ARG A 269 -11.82 0.02 -24.33
C ARG A 269 -13.27 -0.49 -24.19
N PRO A 270 -13.87 -1.17 -25.18
CA PRO A 270 -15.24 -1.67 -25.07
C PRO A 270 -15.44 -2.64 -23.91
N TYR A 271 -14.40 -3.42 -23.56
CA TYR A 271 -14.47 -4.35 -22.44
C TYR A 271 -14.63 -3.62 -21.10
N PHE A 272 -13.96 -2.49 -20.92
CA PHE A 272 -13.96 -1.72 -19.66
C PHE A 272 -15.03 -0.61 -19.61
N GLN A 273 -15.96 -0.54 -20.55
CA GLN A 273 -17.08 0.42 -20.52
C GLN A 273 -18.27 -0.07 -19.66
N GLU A 274 -18.25 -1.30 -19.19
CA GLU A 274 -19.27 -1.85 -18.30
C GLU A 274 -18.71 -1.92 -16.88
N THR A 275 -19.51 -1.42 -15.89
CA THR A 275 -19.09 -1.27 -14.49
C THR A 275 -18.54 -2.56 -13.88
N HIS A 276 -19.26 -3.67 -14.03
CA HIS A 276 -18.83 -4.94 -13.46
C HIS A 276 -17.59 -5.52 -14.14
N ARG A 277 -17.42 -5.31 -15.44
CA ARG A 277 -16.22 -5.74 -16.16
C ARG A 277 -15.01 -4.90 -15.77
N ALA A 278 -15.16 -3.58 -15.62
CA ALA A 278 -14.10 -2.71 -15.13
C ALA A 278 -13.67 -3.12 -13.70
N PHE A 279 -14.62 -3.40 -12.82
CA PHE A 279 -14.36 -3.87 -11.46
C PHE A 279 -13.63 -5.22 -11.44
N LEU A 280 -14.20 -6.25 -12.10
CA LEU A 280 -13.60 -7.59 -12.13
C LEU A 280 -12.26 -7.61 -12.85
N GLY A 281 -12.12 -6.86 -13.95
CA GLY A 281 -10.85 -6.71 -14.67
C GLY A 281 -9.77 -6.09 -13.78
N SER A 282 -10.12 -5.10 -12.96
CA SER A 282 -9.21 -4.48 -11.98
C SER A 282 -8.75 -5.49 -10.92
N ILE A 283 -9.66 -6.32 -10.41
CA ILE A 283 -9.32 -7.40 -9.47
C ILE A 283 -8.38 -8.41 -10.14
N LEU A 284 -8.75 -8.92 -11.32
CA LEU A 284 -8.01 -9.99 -12.00
C LEU A 284 -6.59 -9.54 -12.38
N LEU A 285 -6.44 -8.35 -12.96
CA LEU A 285 -5.13 -7.80 -13.30
C LEU A 285 -4.27 -7.59 -12.07
N SER A 286 -4.86 -7.15 -10.96
CA SER A 286 -4.13 -7.01 -9.69
C SER A 286 -3.49 -8.31 -9.23
N GLN A 287 -4.12 -9.47 -9.48
CA GLN A 287 -3.57 -10.77 -9.09
C GLN A 287 -2.28 -11.13 -9.84
N GLY A 288 -2.11 -10.63 -11.06
CA GLY A 288 -0.96 -10.95 -11.92
C GLY A 288 0.16 -9.91 -11.88
N ILE A 289 -0.20 -8.62 -11.89
CA ILE A 289 0.76 -7.52 -12.04
C ILE A 289 0.83 -6.55 -10.86
N SER A 290 0.08 -6.84 -9.77
CA SER A 290 -0.14 -5.95 -8.61
C SER A 290 -1.15 -4.83 -8.88
N ASN A 291 -1.82 -4.39 -7.80
CA ASN A 291 -2.91 -3.40 -7.86
C ASN A 291 -2.46 -2.01 -8.37
N VAL A 292 -1.22 -1.61 -8.10
CA VAL A 292 -0.66 -0.33 -8.56
C VAL A 292 -0.51 -0.31 -10.09
N PRO A 293 0.20 -1.25 -10.73
CA PRO A 293 0.23 -1.34 -12.19
C PRO A 293 -1.13 -1.56 -12.82
N ALA A 294 -2.01 -2.34 -12.18
CA ALA A 294 -3.37 -2.57 -12.68
C ALA A 294 -4.17 -1.27 -12.74
N ALA A 295 -4.07 -0.41 -11.71
CA ALA A 295 -4.69 0.91 -11.70
C ALA A 295 -4.23 1.77 -12.88
N ILE A 296 -2.90 1.86 -13.09
CA ILE A 296 -2.32 2.68 -14.17
C ILE A 296 -2.71 2.14 -15.55
N LEU A 297 -2.74 0.80 -15.69
CA LEU A 297 -3.06 0.17 -16.98
C LEU A 297 -4.54 0.33 -17.36
N ILE A 298 -5.48 0.25 -16.41
CA ILE A 298 -6.91 0.25 -16.69
C ILE A 298 -7.48 1.66 -16.81
N ALA A 299 -7.05 2.59 -15.94
CA ALA A 299 -7.64 3.92 -15.85
C ALA A 299 -7.85 4.62 -17.22
N PRO A 300 -6.92 4.54 -18.19
CA PRO A 300 -7.09 5.19 -19.47
C PRO A 300 -8.16 4.60 -20.41
N PHE A 301 -8.63 3.40 -20.12
CA PHE A 301 -9.59 2.71 -20.99
C PHE A 301 -11.04 2.81 -20.50
N THR A 302 -11.29 3.53 -19.39
CA THR A 302 -12.63 3.67 -18.83
C THR A 302 -12.78 4.97 -18.01
N ASP A 303 -13.98 5.51 -18.01
CA ASP A 303 -14.37 6.67 -17.19
C ASP A 303 -15.11 6.20 -15.91
N LEU A 304 -15.11 4.89 -15.61
CA LEU A 304 -15.80 4.28 -14.47
C LEU A 304 -14.90 4.28 -13.22
N GLU A 305 -14.54 5.49 -12.73
CA GLU A 305 -13.59 5.69 -11.64
C GLU A 305 -13.94 4.89 -10.38
N LYS A 306 -15.23 4.81 -10.03
CA LYS A 306 -15.72 4.06 -8.86
C LYS A 306 -15.41 2.57 -8.97
N ALA A 307 -15.65 1.98 -10.14
CA ALA A 307 -15.42 0.56 -10.38
C ALA A 307 -13.92 0.22 -10.35
N VAL A 308 -13.09 1.04 -10.98
CA VAL A 308 -11.63 0.85 -10.99
C VAL A 308 -11.06 1.04 -9.58
N LEU A 309 -11.44 2.12 -8.88
CA LEU A 309 -10.95 2.43 -7.53
C LEU A 309 -11.27 1.29 -6.55
N LEU A 310 -12.51 0.83 -6.50
CA LEU A 310 -12.90 -0.29 -5.65
C LEU A 310 -12.28 -1.60 -6.10
N GLY A 311 -12.21 -1.83 -7.43
CA GLY A 311 -11.64 -3.04 -8.01
C GLY A 311 -10.16 -3.25 -7.67
N VAL A 312 -9.31 -2.21 -7.75
CA VAL A 312 -7.88 -2.33 -7.40
C VAL A 312 -7.64 -2.43 -5.90
N ASN A 313 -8.52 -1.85 -5.06
CA ASN A 313 -8.41 -1.98 -3.61
C ASN A 313 -8.84 -3.38 -3.14
N VAL A 314 -9.94 -3.92 -3.66
CA VAL A 314 -10.33 -5.34 -3.47
C VAL A 314 -9.25 -6.24 -4.06
N GLY A 315 -8.74 -5.91 -5.26
CA GLY A 315 -7.71 -6.64 -5.97
C GLY A 315 -6.36 -6.70 -5.26
N GLY A 316 -6.08 -5.81 -4.29
CA GLY A 316 -4.91 -5.88 -3.42
C GLY A 316 -4.92 -7.09 -2.46
N LEU A 317 -6.08 -7.72 -2.27
CA LEU A 317 -6.25 -9.01 -1.62
C LEU A 317 -5.95 -10.16 -2.60
N GLY A 318 -5.93 -11.40 -2.12
CA GLY A 318 -5.73 -12.60 -2.93
C GLY A 318 -4.28 -13.08 -2.91
N THR A 319 -3.55 -12.92 -4.02
CA THR A 319 -2.19 -13.43 -4.14
C THR A 319 -1.15 -12.57 -3.42
N LEU A 320 0.04 -13.13 -3.18
CA LEU A 320 1.17 -12.35 -2.65
C LEU A 320 1.62 -11.24 -3.62
N ILE A 321 1.40 -11.42 -4.92
CA ILE A 321 1.78 -10.45 -5.96
C ILE A 321 0.76 -9.32 -6.06
N ALA A 322 -0.47 -9.55 -5.62
CA ALA A 322 -1.58 -8.61 -5.73
C ALA A 322 -1.31 -7.23 -5.10
N SER A 323 -0.42 -7.17 -4.09
CA SER A 323 0.05 -5.92 -3.49
C SER A 323 1.52 -6.04 -3.07
N LEU A 324 2.31 -4.97 -3.27
CA LEU A 324 3.68 -4.90 -2.76
C LEU A 324 3.73 -5.05 -1.24
N ALA A 325 2.75 -4.52 -0.53
CA ALA A 325 2.61 -4.67 0.92
C ALA A 325 2.53 -6.15 1.35
N ASN A 326 1.85 -7.00 0.58
CA ASN A 326 1.81 -8.44 0.81
C ASN A 326 3.21 -9.08 0.72
N LEU A 327 3.99 -8.68 -0.30
CA LEU A 327 5.37 -9.16 -0.48
C LEU A 327 6.30 -8.68 0.64
N ILE A 328 6.13 -7.45 1.11
CA ILE A 328 6.88 -6.91 2.26
C ILE A 328 6.59 -7.76 3.49
N GLY A 329 5.32 -7.97 3.81
CA GLY A 329 4.91 -8.81 4.94
C GLY A 329 5.45 -10.24 4.86
N TYR A 330 5.38 -10.86 3.68
CA TYR A 330 5.97 -12.17 3.43
C TYR A 330 7.49 -12.20 3.67
N LYS A 331 8.23 -11.20 3.16
CA LYS A 331 9.69 -11.12 3.34
C LYS A 331 10.08 -10.98 4.82
N LEU A 332 9.39 -10.11 5.56
CA LEU A 332 9.61 -9.92 7.00
C LEU A 332 9.35 -11.20 7.79
N LEU A 333 8.23 -11.88 7.52
CA LEU A 333 7.92 -13.14 8.18
C LEU A 333 8.96 -14.22 7.84
N LYS A 334 9.37 -14.33 6.57
CA LYS A 334 10.39 -15.29 6.14
C LYS A 334 11.72 -15.07 6.86
N GLN A 335 12.11 -13.83 7.12
CA GLN A 335 13.32 -13.51 7.89
C GLN A 335 13.18 -13.88 9.36
N ALA A 336 12.04 -13.54 9.98
CA ALA A 336 11.83 -13.77 11.42
C ALA A 336 11.49 -15.22 11.76
N ARG A 337 10.74 -15.93 10.88
CA ARG A 337 10.21 -17.29 11.10
C ARG A 337 10.38 -18.19 9.86
N PRO A 338 11.61 -18.50 9.43
CA PRO A 338 11.88 -19.22 8.18
C PRO A 338 11.25 -20.64 8.13
N LYS A 339 11.09 -21.30 9.28
CA LYS A 339 10.48 -22.65 9.37
C LYS A 339 8.95 -22.65 9.23
N GLU A 340 8.30 -21.48 9.36
CA GLU A 340 6.84 -21.36 9.36
C GLU A 340 6.29 -20.78 8.03
N VAL A 341 7.16 -20.53 7.06
CA VAL A 341 6.84 -19.87 5.78
C VAL A 341 5.74 -20.61 4.99
N GLY A 342 5.82 -21.92 4.88
CA GLY A 342 4.82 -22.72 4.14
C GLY A 342 3.42 -22.64 4.79
N MET A 343 3.36 -22.69 6.12
CA MET A 343 2.10 -22.53 6.85
C MET A 343 1.56 -21.11 6.71
N PHE A 344 2.41 -20.10 6.81
CA PHE A 344 2.02 -18.71 6.59
C PHE A 344 1.44 -18.51 5.19
N GLN A 345 2.10 -19.00 4.13
CA GLN A 345 1.61 -18.86 2.75
C GLN A 345 0.22 -19.48 2.58
N LYS A 346 0.00 -20.67 3.17
CA LYS A 346 -1.32 -21.32 3.14
C LYS A 346 -2.38 -20.48 3.84
N LEU A 347 -2.13 -20.02 5.06
CA LEU A 347 -3.05 -19.18 5.81
C LEU A 347 -3.28 -17.83 5.13
N PHE A 348 -2.21 -17.21 4.62
CA PHE A 348 -2.28 -15.97 3.86
C PHE A 348 -3.21 -16.11 2.66
N PHE A 349 -3.00 -17.14 1.85
CA PHE A 349 -3.83 -17.39 0.66
C PHE A 349 -5.29 -17.62 1.04
N ILE A 350 -5.58 -18.49 2.01
CA ILE A 350 -6.94 -18.78 2.45
C ILE A 350 -7.64 -17.50 2.93
N VAL A 351 -7.04 -16.76 3.84
CA VAL A 351 -7.64 -15.53 4.40
C VAL A 351 -7.85 -14.49 3.31
N ASN A 352 -6.82 -14.23 2.48
CA ASN A 352 -6.93 -13.22 1.44
C ASN A 352 -7.98 -13.58 0.38
N VAL A 353 -8.09 -14.86 -0.02
CA VAL A 353 -9.13 -15.31 -0.97
C VAL A 353 -10.52 -15.19 -0.35
N VAL A 354 -10.70 -15.58 0.91
CA VAL A 354 -11.99 -15.42 1.61
C VAL A 354 -12.39 -13.93 1.69
N PHE A 355 -11.46 -13.07 2.08
CA PHE A 355 -11.72 -11.62 2.14
C PHE A 355 -12.01 -11.03 0.75
N LEU A 356 -11.24 -11.44 -0.28
CA LEU A 356 -11.47 -11.02 -1.67
C LEU A 356 -12.86 -11.43 -2.15
N LEU A 357 -13.26 -12.68 -1.93
CA LEU A 357 -14.57 -13.17 -2.35
C LEU A 357 -15.71 -12.48 -1.60
N LEU A 358 -15.61 -12.35 -0.27
CA LEU A 358 -16.66 -11.72 0.53
C LEU A 358 -16.80 -10.22 0.20
N LEU A 359 -15.71 -9.47 0.29
CA LEU A 359 -15.73 -8.03 0.02
C LEU A 359 -15.97 -7.76 -1.47
N GLY A 360 -15.38 -8.56 -2.35
CA GLY A 360 -15.59 -8.45 -3.80
C GLY A 360 -17.04 -8.68 -4.20
N SER A 361 -17.70 -9.72 -3.64
CA SER A 361 -19.12 -9.97 -3.91
C SER A 361 -20.03 -8.87 -3.39
N ILE A 362 -19.76 -8.36 -2.17
CA ILE A 362 -20.58 -7.27 -1.60
C ILE A 362 -20.40 -6.00 -2.45
N VAL A 363 -19.15 -5.63 -2.80
CA VAL A 363 -18.88 -4.45 -3.63
C VAL A 363 -19.48 -4.61 -5.03
N TYR A 364 -19.39 -5.80 -5.62
CA TYR A 364 -20.02 -6.11 -6.93
C TYR A 364 -21.54 -5.84 -6.93
N LEU A 365 -22.21 -6.17 -5.84
CA LEU A 365 -23.66 -5.93 -5.69
C LEU A 365 -23.99 -4.45 -5.40
N LEU A 366 -23.06 -3.66 -4.90
CA LEU A 366 -23.24 -2.23 -4.59
C LEU A 366 -22.85 -1.30 -5.74
N LEU A 367 -22.17 -1.81 -6.77
CA LEU A 367 -21.81 -1.08 -7.99
C LEU A 367 -22.97 -1.02 -8.97
#